data_8e211c4e9bb490d34bd1b678bfa7e0e0
#
_entry.id   8e211c4e9bb490d34bd1b678bfa7e0e0
#
_cell.length_a   1.000
_cell.length_b   1.000
_cell.length_c   1.000
_cell.angle_alpha   90.00
_cell.angle_beta   90.00
_cell.angle_gamma   90.00
#
_symmetry.space_group_name_H-M   'P 1'
#
loop_
_entity.id
_entity.type
_entity.pdbx_description
1 polymer ?
#
loop_
_entity_poly.entity_id
_entity_poly.type
_entity_poly.pdbx_seq_one_letter_code
_entity_poly.pdbx_strand_id
1 'polypeptide(L)'
;SISVVTISLDDDAVCPIWWSVKDKQTRWDIFRDLRISLENEDNPEREVFNILRPVPSGLTDREKFYWRCDHWDTKWEPDVLCFEFSDYKNLIMTISTAWNSPIKLWDHLNEIGFDVHAVYASEENGDYGFYGHGDLEHHEIQYFGIDDYPELDDVLSEIEDRDDQITRMMEISLGTDDEFIMDEFRHHFENEFERYEEWVEDYDSVIDRKSENLKMKNKVMEWLEDDIQNNNMKENIYLKICNGLKKSNYEDTKQVHDEMVE
;
A
#
# COMPACT_ATOMS: atom_id res chain seq x y z
N SER A 1 7.65 -5.24 -8.41
CA SER A 1 6.39 -5.97 -8.23
C SER A 1 6.67 -7.44 -7.90
N ILE A 2 5.96 -7.97 -6.95
CA ILE A 2 5.98 -9.39 -6.60
C ILE A 2 4.66 -10.03 -7.03
N SER A 3 4.73 -11.28 -7.51
CA SER A 3 3.54 -12.00 -7.98
C SER A 3 3.62 -13.46 -7.57
N VAL A 4 2.50 -14.01 -7.09
CA VAL A 4 2.28 -15.45 -6.96
C VAL A 4 1.49 -15.90 -8.18
N VAL A 5 2.08 -16.77 -9.00
CA VAL A 5 1.53 -17.19 -10.30
C VAL A 5 1.33 -18.69 -10.32
N THR A 6 0.14 -19.12 -10.68
CA THR A 6 -0.17 -20.51 -10.99
C THR A 6 -0.32 -20.66 -12.50
N ILE A 7 0.43 -21.57 -13.10
CA ILE A 7 0.35 -21.92 -14.52
C ILE A 7 -0.06 -23.39 -14.63
N SER A 8 -1.19 -23.64 -15.26
CA SER A 8 -1.76 -24.98 -15.42
C SER A 8 -1.87 -25.40 -16.88
N LEU A 9 -1.56 -26.66 -17.13
CA LEU A 9 -1.85 -27.38 -18.38
C LEU A 9 -3.18 -28.10 -18.23
N ASP A 10 -4.29 -27.38 -18.19
CA ASP A 10 -5.58 -28.03 -18.09
C ASP A 10 -6.00 -28.59 -19.47
N ASP A 11 -6.11 -29.93 -19.55
CA ASP A 11 -6.62 -30.60 -20.75
C ASP A 11 -8.13 -30.41 -20.93
N ASP A 12 -8.85 -30.03 -19.85
CA ASP A 12 -10.30 -29.80 -19.83
C ASP A 12 -10.66 -28.31 -19.96
N ALA A 13 -9.68 -27.38 -19.77
CA ALA A 13 -9.89 -25.99 -20.17
C ALA A 13 -10.36 -26.00 -21.61
N VAL A 14 -11.47 -25.35 -21.89
CA VAL A 14 -12.20 -25.30 -23.16
C VAL A 14 -11.22 -24.97 -24.28
N CYS A 15 -10.42 -25.97 -24.67
CA CYS A 15 -9.59 -25.87 -25.84
C CYS A 15 -10.55 -25.59 -27.01
N PRO A 16 -10.46 -24.42 -27.64
CA PRO A 16 -11.26 -24.20 -28.84
C PRO A 16 -11.14 -25.43 -29.75
N ILE A 17 -12.26 -25.91 -30.30
CA ILE A 17 -12.34 -27.12 -31.14
C ILE A 17 -11.31 -27.08 -32.28
N TRP A 18 -10.81 -25.87 -32.62
CA TRP A 18 -9.81 -25.64 -33.67
C TRP A 18 -8.33 -25.87 -33.28
N TRP A 19 -8.07 -26.18 -31.97
CA TRP A 19 -6.68 -26.43 -31.54
C TRP A 19 -6.18 -27.77 -32.09
N SER A 20 -5.07 -27.69 -32.83
CA SER A 20 -4.46 -28.86 -33.42
C SER A 20 -3.68 -29.67 -32.35
N VAL A 21 -3.44 -30.96 -32.67
CA VAL A 21 -2.55 -31.82 -31.84
C VAL A 21 -1.15 -31.18 -31.70
N LYS A 22 -0.71 -30.40 -32.69
CA LYS A 22 0.57 -29.69 -32.68
C LYS A 22 0.60 -28.58 -31.60
N ASP A 23 -0.50 -27.84 -31.44
CA ASP A 23 -0.58 -26.76 -30.43
C ASP A 23 -0.53 -27.35 -29.02
N LYS A 24 -1.19 -28.48 -28.79
CA LYS A 24 -1.10 -29.23 -27.51
C LYS A 24 0.33 -29.69 -27.24
N GLN A 25 1.03 -30.24 -28.23
CA GLN A 25 2.42 -30.69 -28.07
C GLN A 25 3.36 -29.52 -27.75
N THR A 26 3.16 -28.36 -28.38
CA THR A 26 3.97 -27.16 -28.10
C THR A 26 3.86 -26.71 -26.64
N ARG A 27 2.65 -26.72 -26.06
CA ARG A 27 2.46 -26.38 -24.63
C ARG A 27 3.20 -27.34 -23.68
N TRP A 28 3.10 -28.65 -23.96
CA TRP A 28 3.83 -29.67 -23.20
C TRP A 28 5.35 -29.48 -23.30
N ASP A 29 5.86 -29.13 -24.47
CA ASP A 29 7.28 -28.86 -24.65
C ASP A 29 7.72 -27.61 -23.86
N ILE A 30 6.95 -26.53 -23.88
CA ILE A 30 7.19 -25.32 -23.12
C ILE A 30 7.21 -25.64 -21.62
N PHE A 31 6.21 -26.35 -21.11
CA PHE A 31 6.10 -26.69 -19.68
C PHE A 31 7.23 -27.62 -19.23
N ARG A 32 7.62 -28.58 -20.06
CA ARG A 32 8.78 -29.45 -19.80
C ARG A 32 10.08 -28.63 -19.73
N ASP A 33 10.29 -27.72 -20.68
CA ASP A 33 11.52 -26.92 -20.75
C ASP A 33 11.58 -25.93 -19.56
N LEU A 34 10.43 -25.38 -19.16
CA LEU A 34 10.30 -24.56 -17.95
C LEU A 34 10.67 -25.36 -16.69
N ARG A 35 10.15 -26.59 -16.57
CA ARG A 35 10.49 -27.48 -15.46
C ARG A 35 11.99 -27.79 -15.40
N ILE A 36 12.59 -28.13 -16.53
CA ILE A 36 14.04 -28.39 -16.61
C ILE A 36 14.83 -27.15 -16.19
N SER A 37 14.42 -25.94 -16.60
CA SER A 37 15.11 -24.70 -16.24
C SER A 37 14.99 -24.40 -14.75
N LEU A 38 13.82 -24.58 -14.16
CA LEU A 38 13.56 -24.28 -12.73
C LEU A 38 14.25 -25.30 -11.81
N GLU A 39 14.25 -26.59 -12.16
CA GLU A 39 14.88 -27.65 -11.37
C GLU A 39 16.42 -27.72 -11.54
N ASN A 40 17.00 -26.98 -12.48
CA ASN A 40 18.44 -26.94 -12.69
C ASN A 40 19.14 -25.97 -11.72
N GLU A 41 19.67 -26.52 -10.62
CA GLU A 41 20.39 -25.76 -9.60
C GLU A 41 21.71 -25.13 -10.10
N ASP A 42 22.31 -25.68 -11.16
CA ASP A 42 23.56 -25.19 -11.73
C ASP A 42 23.37 -23.96 -12.63
N ASN A 43 22.12 -23.61 -12.98
CA ASN A 43 21.80 -22.44 -13.80
C ASN A 43 21.21 -21.31 -12.93
N PRO A 44 22.00 -20.32 -12.49
CA PRO A 44 21.50 -19.19 -11.72
C PRO A 44 20.63 -18.23 -12.55
N GLU A 45 20.80 -18.22 -13.87
CA GLU A 45 20.00 -17.42 -14.81
C GLU A 45 18.83 -18.26 -15.34
N ARG A 46 17.79 -18.38 -14.54
CA ARG A 46 16.57 -19.07 -14.96
C ARG A 46 15.83 -18.25 -16.01
N GLU A 47 15.90 -18.65 -17.26
CA GLU A 47 15.24 -17.98 -18.39
C GLU A 47 13.74 -18.32 -18.48
N VAL A 48 12.98 -17.98 -17.44
CA VAL A 48 11.56 -18.34 -17.31
C VAL A 48 10.71 -17.69 -18.39
N PHE A 49 10.83 -16.37 -18.55
CA PHE A 49 10.01 -15.62 -19.51
C PHE A 49 10.44 -15.91 -20.94
N ASN A 50 11.73 -16.10 -21.16
CA ASN A 50 12.24 -16.45 -22.49
C ASN A 50 11.82 -17.87 -22.94
N ILE A 51 11.57 -18.80 -22.00
CA ILE A 51 10.97 -20.10 -22.32
C ILE A 51 9.48 -19.95 -22.63
N LEU A 52 8.75 -19.16 -21.83
CA LEU A 52 7.31 -18.95 -21.99
C LEU A 52 6.97 -18.15 -23.23
N ARG A 53 7.75 -17.10 -23.55
CA ARG A 53 7.59 -16.25 -24.73
C ARG A 53 8.96 -15.77 -25.22
N PRO A 54 9.62 -16.53 -26.10
CA PRO A 54 10.99 -16.27 -26.50
C PRO A 54 11.21 -14.92 -27.19
N VAL A 55 12.26 -14.22 -26.78
CA VAL A 55 12.73 -13.02 -27.47
C VAL A 55 13.25 -13.39 -28.86
N PRO A 56 12.83 -12.73 -29.93
CA PRO A 56 13.29 -13.04 -31.28
C PRO A 56 14.81 -12.93 -31.42
N SER A 57 15.40 -13.88 -32.16
CA SER A 57 16.84 -13.85 -32.45
C SER A 57 17.20 -12.69 -33.39
N GLY A 58 18.42 -12.17 -33.26
CA GLY A 58 18.94 -11.12 -34.14
C GLY A 58 18.62 -9.69 -33.74
N LEU A 59 17.89 -9.48 -32.67
CA LEU A 59 17.67 -8.15 -32.09
C LEU A 59 18.91 -7.64 -31.38
N THR A 60 19.17 -6.34 -31.48
CA THR A 60 20.14 -5.63 -30.60
C THR A 60 19.63 -5.60 -29.16
N ASP A 61 20.51 -5.36 -28.18
CA ASP A 61 20.11 -5.31 -26.77
C ASP A 61 19.05 -4.23 -26.50
N ARG A 62 19.10 -3.11 -27.20
CA ARG A 62 18.08 -2.07 -27.13
C ARG A 62 16.72 -2.54 -27.68
N GLU A 63 16.72 -3.25 -28.79
CA GLU A 63 15.50 -3.82 -29.38
C GLU A 63 14.92 -4.92 -28.50
N LYS A 64 15.77 -5.78 -27.89
CA LYS A 64 15.33 -6.77 -26.91
C LYS A 64 14.66 -6.12 -25.70
N PHE A 65 15.22 -5.02 -25.19
CA PHE A 65 14.64 -4.27 -24.10
C PHE A 65 13.22 -3.80 -24.43
N TYR A 66 13.03 -3.11 -25.56
CA TYR A 66 11.68 -2.66 -25.98
C TYR A 66 10.74 -3.82 -26.23
N TRP A 67 11.24 -4.89 -26.87
CA TRP A 67 10.43 -6.08 -27.14
C TRP A 67 9.91 -6.70 -25.82
N ARG A 68 10.74 -6.82 -24.78
CA ARG A 68 10.34 -7.32 -23.46
C ARG A 68 9.28 -6.44 -22.82
N CYS A 69 9.49 -5.13 -22.79
CA CYS A 69 8.48 -4.19 -22.26
C CYS A 69 7.15 -4.30 -23.02
N ASP A 70 7.18 -4.51 -24.34
CA ASP A 70 5.97 -4.60 -25.15
C ASP A 70 5.25 -5.95 -25.03
N HIS A 71 5.97 -7.02 -24.66
CA HIS A 71 5.44 -8.39 -24.70
C HIS A 71 5.41 -9.09 -23.34
N TRP A 72 6.22 -8.67 -22.39
CA TRP A 72 6.25 -9.21 -21.03
C TRP A 72 5.74 -8.23 -19.97
N ASP A 73 5.59 -6.94 -20.29
CA ASP A 73 5.37 -5.81 -19.38
C ASP A 73 6.55 -5.53 -18.42
N THR A 74 7.67 -6.22 -18.58
CA THR A 74 8.86 -6.05 -17.76
C THR A 74 10.12 -6.01 -18.64
N LYS A 75 11.20 -5.45 -18.11
CA LYS A 75 12.42 -5.18 -18.89
C LYS A 75 13.38 -6.37 -18.99
N TRP A 76 13.30 -7.32 -18.06
CA TRP A 76 14.18 -8.51 -18.00
C TRP A 76 13.46 -9.74 -17.43
N GLU A 77 14.18 -10.85 -17.30
CA GLU A 77 13.72 -12.07 -16.64
C GLU A 77 13.35 -11.81 -15.19
N PRO A 78 12.40 -12.54 -14.60
CA PRO A 78 12.04 -12.41 -13.21
C PRO A 78 13.09 -13.04 -12.31
N ASP A 79 13.19 -12.52 -11.09
CA ASP A 79 13.80 -13.27 -9.99
C ASP A 79 12.77 -14.28 -9.47
N VAL A 80 13.06 -15.57 -9.57
CA VAL A 80 12.21 -16.64 -9.05
C VAL A 80 12.54 -16.86 -7.57
N LEU A 81 11.66 -16.40 -6.70
CA LEU A 81 11.84 -16.47 -5.25
C LEU A 81 11.58 -17.88 -4.72
N CYS A 82 10.49 -18.49 -5.17
CA CYS A 82 10.21 -19.90 -4.92
C CYS A 82 9.36 -20.49 -6.05
N PHE A 83 9.33 -21.82 -6.14
CA PHE A 83 8.44 -22.52 -7.07
C PHE A 83 8.14 -23.92 -6.55
N GLU A 84 6.99 -24.44 -6.97
CA GLU A 84 6.52 -25.78 -6.66
C GLU A 84 5.75 -26.35 -7.85
N PHE A 85 6.05 -27.60 -8.20
CA PHE A 85 5.22 -28.40 -9.10
C PHE A 85 4.30 -29.29 -8.25
N SER A 86 3.03 -28.92 -8.10
CA SER A 86 2.06 -29.73 -7.35
C SER A 86 1.81 -31.08 -8.03
N ASP A 87 1.98 -31.12 -9.36
CA ASP A 87 1.96 -32.33 -10.19
C ASP A 87 2.72 -32.09 -11.51
N TYR A 88 2.51 -32.93 -12.53
CA TYR A 88 3.13 -32.78 -13.83
C TYR A 88 2.49 -31.71 -14.75
N LYS A 89 1.39 -31.08 -14.32
CA LYS A 89 0.60 -30.10 -15.07
C LYS A 89 0.55 -28.72 -14.43
N ASN A 90 0.81 -28.63 -13.13
CA ASN A 90 0.60 -27.41 -12.37
C ASN A 90 1.91 -26.92 -11.77
N LEU A 91 2.24 -25.67 -12.05
CA LEU A 91 3.35 -24.93 -11.48
C LEU A 91 2.82 -23.75 -10.69
N ILE A 92 3.23 -23.62 -9.44
CA ILE A 92 3.06 -22.42 -8.64
C ILE A 92 4.43 -21.80 -8.45
N MET A 93 4.56 -20.50 -8.67
CA MET A 93 5.82 -19.79 -8.43
C MET A 93 5.57 -18.38 -7.90
N THR A 94 6.46 -17.94 -7.01
CA THR A 94 6.56 -16.56 -6.59
C THR A 94 7.70 -15.91 -7.34
N ILE A 95 7.42 -14.82 -8.03
CA ILE A 95 8.38 -14.10 -8.86
C ILE A 95 8.44 -12.63 -8.48
N SER A 96 9.64 -12.05 -8.55
CA SER A 96 9.84 -10.61 -8.48
C SER A 96 10.20 -10.09 -9.87
N THR A 97 9.53 -9.04 -10.32
CA THR A 97 9.70 -8.42 -11.63
C THR A 97 10.04 -6.95 -11.51
N ALA A 98 10.79 -6.46 -12.49
CA ALA A 98 11.13 -5.05 -12.54
C ALA A 98 9.98 -4.22 -13.09
N TRP A 99 9.55 -3.21 -12.31
CA TRP A 99 8.50 -2.23 -12.57
C TRP A 99 7.08 -2.79 -12.41
N ASN A 100 6.63 -3.60 -13.35
CA ASN A 100 5.23 -4.05 -13.42
C ASN A 100 5.14 -5.57 -13.35
N SER A 101 3.98 -6.07 -12.96
CA SER A 101 3.62 -7.46 -13.14
C SER A 101 3.52 -7.82 -14.63
N PRO A 102 3.89 -9.04 -15.04
CA PRO A 102 4.01 -9.40 -16.44
C PRO A 102 2.66 -9.76 -17.08
N ILE A 103 1.69 -8.86 -17.04
CA ILE A 103 0.30 -9.08 -17.50
C ILE A 103 0.25 -9.53 -18.97
N LYS A 104 0.99 -8.85 -19.86
CA LYS A 104 1.00 -9.24 -21.29
C LYS A 104 1.61 -10.62 -21.55
N LEU A 105 2.48 -11.09 -20.65
CA LEU A 105 2.96 -12.46 -20.73
C LEU A 105 1.85 -13.42 -20.31
N TRP A 106 1.11 -13.12 -19.24
CA TRP A 106 -0.01 -13.94 -18.80
C TRP A 106 -1.13 -14.00 -19.84
N ASP A 107 -1.48 -12.87 -20.46
CA ASP A 107 -2.41 -12.83 -21.60
C ASP A 107 -1.97 -13.75 -22.72
N HIS A 108 -0.68 -13.67 -23.08
CA HIS A 108 -0.13 -14.55 -24.12
C HIS A 108 -0.21 -16.04 -23.73
N LEU A 109 0.06 -16.39 -22.48
CA LEU A 109 -0.04 -17.77 -22.01
C LEU A 109 -1.48 -18.28 -22.10
N ASN A 110 -2.46 -17.47 -21.73
CA ASN A 110 -3.88 -17.81 -21.90
C ASN A 110 -4.24 -17.96 -23.40
N GLU A 111 -3.75 -17.07 -24.27
CA GLU A 111 -3.99 -17.17 -25.72
C GLU A 111 -3.48 -18.48 -26.32
N ILE A 112 -2.33 -18.97 -25.84
CA ILE A 112 -1.77 -20.26 -26.30
C ILE A 112 -2.27 -21.45 -25.46
N GLY A 113 -3.17 -21.20 -24.46
CA GLY A 113 -4.00 -22.19 -23.76
C GLY A 113 -3.39 -22.78 -22.51
N PHE A 114 -2.57 -22.07 -21.84
CA PHE A 114 -2.36 -22.27 -20.41
C PHE A 114 -3.52 -21.65 -19.65
N ASP A 115 -3.87 -22.20 -18.52
CA ASP A 115 -4.69 -21.54 -17.54
C ASP A 115 -3.77 -20.83 -16.54
N VAL A 116 -3.87 -19.50 -16.47
CA VAL A 116 -3.00 -18.67 -15.65
C VAL A 116 -3.83 -17.94 -14.61
N HIS A 117 -3.46 -18.10 -13.34
CA HIS A 117 -3.97 -17.33 -12.23
C HIS A 117 -2.80 -16.66 -11.52
N ALA A 118 -2.95 -15.39 -11.16
CA ALA A 118 -1.93 -14.68 -10.41
C ALA A 118 -2.53 -13.68 -9.44
N VAL A 119 -1.88 -13.52 -8.30
CA VAL A 119 -2.04 -12.37 -7.40
C VAL A 119 -0.75 -11.59 -7.46
N TYR A 120 -0.82 -10.28 -7.59
CA TYR A 120 0.36 -9.43 -7.63
C TYR A 120 0.20 -8.21 -6.74
N ALA A 121 1.33 -7.73 -6.25
CA ALA A 121 1.44 -6.52 -5.45
C ALA A 121 2.69 -5.73 -5.83
N SER A 122 2.63 -4.42 -5.81
CA SER A 122 3.73 -3.52 -6.09
C SER A 122 3.72 -2.34 -5.12
N GLU A 123 4.50 -2.43 -4.06
CA GLU A 123 4.66 -1.35 -3.08
C GLU A 123 5.15 -0.05 -3.76
N GLU A 124 6.13 -0.15 -4.69
CA GLU A 124 6.68 1.01 -5.41
C GLU A 124 5.64 1.75 -6.26
N ASN A 125 4.70 1.01 -6.87
CA ASN A 125 3.65 1.59 -7.71
C ASN A 125 2.40 1.95 -6.90
N GLY A 126 2.25 1.37 -5.71
CA GLY A 126 1.04 1.52 -4.90
C GLY A 126 -0.17 0.83 -5.53
N ASP A 127 0.04 -0.35 -6.11
CA ASP A 127 -1.02 -1.13 -6.76
C ASP A 127 -0.94 -2.63 -6.44
N TYR A 128 -2.07 -3.30 -6.58
CA TYR A 128 -2.16 -4.76 -6.52
C TYR A 128 -3.29 -5.25 -7.44
N GLY A 129 -3.37 -6.55 -7.64
CA GLY A 129 -4.46 -7.10 -8.44
C GLY A 129 -4.48 -8.62 -8.53
N PHE A 130 -5.56 -9.08 -9.14
CA PHE A 130 -5.84 -10.48 -9.40
C PHE A 130 -5.98 -10.70 -10.89
N TYR A 131 -5.34 -11.74 -11.39
CA TYR A 131 -5.40 -12.13 -12.77
C TYR A 131 -5.92 -13.57 -12.88
N GLY A 132 -6.90 -13.83 -13.72
CA GLY A 132 -7.40 -15.17 -13.95
C GLY A 132 -8.26 -15.27 -15.21
N HIS A 133 -8.11 -16.36 -15.96
CA HIS A 133 -8.86 -16.63 -17.19
C HIS A 133 -8.82 -15.50 -18.24
N GLY A 134 -7.76 -14.67 -18.25
CA GLY A 134 -7.64 -13.49 -19.13
C GLY A 134 -8.33 -12.23 -18.62
N ASP A 135 -8.94 -12.28 -17.45
CA ASP A 135 -9.49 -11.10 -16.77
C ASP A 135 -8.51 -10.56 -15.75
N LEU A 136 -8.38 -9.23 -15.69
CA LEU A 136 -7.54 -8.51 -14.77
C LEU A 136 -8.41 -7.65 -13.85
N GLU A 137 -8.31 -7.88 -12.55
CA GLU A 137 -8.82 -6.98 -11.51
C GLU A 137 -7.62 -6.23 -10.93
N HIS A 138 -7.63 -4.90 -11.07
CA HIS A 138 -6.54 -4.03 -10.67
C HIS A 138 -7.04 -2.98 -9.70
N HIS A 139 -6.30 -2.76 -8.63
CA HIS A 139 -6.60 -1.82 -7.56
C HIS A 139 -5.41 -0.92 -7.29
N GLU A 140 -5.68 0.36 -7.07
CA GLU A 140 -4.73 1.32 -6.54
C GLU A 140 -4.93 1.48 -5.03
N ILE A 141 -3.84 1.65 -4.30
CA ILE A 141 -3.89 1.84 -2.86
C ILE A 141 -4.37 3.25 -2.54
N GLN A 142 -5.25 3.35 -1.58
CA GLN A 142 -5.63 4.63 -1.01
C GLN A 142 -4.62 5.04 0.06
N TYR A 143 -3.76 6.01 -0.24
CA TYR A 143 -2.88 6.61 0.75
C TYR A 143 -3.62 7.63 1.61
N PHE A 144 -3.31 7.65 2.92
CA PHE A 144 -3.88 8.61 3.85
C PHE A 144 -3.07 9.91 3.88
N GLY A 145 -3.75 11.05 3.79
CA GLY A 145 -3.18 12.37 4.05
C GLY A 145 -3.52 12.86 5.45
N ILE A 146 -2.87 13.93 5.90
CA ILE A 146 -3.14 14.54 7.22
C ILE A 146 -4.62 14.92 7.38
N ASP A 147 -5.30 15.24 6.30
CA ASP A 147 -6.73 15.61 6.32
C ASP A 147 -7.65 14.39 6.57
N ASP A 148 -7.16 13.16 6.31
CA ASP A 148 -7.89 11.92 6.52
C ASP A 148 -7.71 11.37 7.95
N TYR A 149 -6.68 11.80 8.67
CA TYR A 149 -6.33 11.29 10.01
C TYR A 149 -7.44 11.45 11.07
N PRO A 150 -8.23 12.54 11.10
CA PRO A 150 -9.33 12.64 12.06
C PRO A 150 -10.38 11.52 11.90
N GLU A 151 -10.71 11.14 10.65
CA GLU A 151 -11.66 10.06 10.39
C GLU A 151 -11.05 8.68 10.67
N LEU A 152 -9.75 8.56 10.44
CA LEU A 152 -8.98 7.36 10.76
C LEU A 152 -8.87 7.16 12.27
N ASP A 153 -8.65 8.23 13.04
CA ASP A 153 -8.59 8.22 14.52
C ASP A 153 -9.90 7.74 15.14
N ASP A 154 -11.05 8.16 14.62
CA ASP A 154 -12.37 7.69 15.06
C ASP A 154 -12.51 6.15 15.02
N VAL A 155 -11.76 5.48 14.12
CA VAL A 155 -11.78 4.02 13.95
C VAL A 155 -10.65 3.33 14.72
N LEU A 156 -9.43 3.89 14.68
CA LEU A 156 -8.25 3.25 15.26
C LEU A 156 -8.15 3.43 16.77
N SER A 157 -8.63 4.54 17.33
CA SER A 157 -8.59 4.81 18.78
C SER A 157 -9.40 3.82 19.63
N GLU A 158 -10.34 3.08 19.03
CA GLU A 158 -11.09 2.02 19.71
C GLU A 158 -10.32 0.70 19.84
N ILE A 159 -9.18 0.55 19.13
CA ILE A 159 -8.35 -0.65 19.07
C ILE A 159 -7.15 -0.45 20.00
N GLU A 160 -6.97 -1.34 21.00
CA GLU A 160 -5.88 -1.22 21.98
C GLU A 160 -4.52 -1.71 21.46
N ASP A 161 -4.52 -2.71 20.58
CA ASP A 161 -3.31 -3.34 20.06
C ASP A 161 -2.80 -2.62 18.80
N ARG A 162 -1.50 -2.26 18.80
CA ARG A 162 -0.87 -1.52 17.71
C ARG A 162 -0.86 -2.31 16.39
N ASP A 163 -0.61 -3.61 16.45
CA ASP A 163 -0.59 -4.46 15.25
C ASP A 163 -1.99 -4.61 14.64
N ASP A 164 -3.02 -4.66 15.50
CA ASP A 164 -4.42 -4.66 15.06
C ASP A 164 -4.81 -3.30 14.45
N GLN A 165 -4.30 -2.19 14.97
CA GLN A 165 -4.51 -0.85 14.39
C GLN A 165 -3.88 -0.76 12.99
N ILE A 166 -2.64 -1.20 12.82
CA ILE A 166 -1.96 -1.25 11.52
C ILE A 166 -2.75 -2.14 10.54
N THR A 167 -3.15 -3.32 10.98
CA THR A 167 -3.96 -4.25 10.17
C THR A 167 -5.27 -3.59 9.74
N ARG A 168 -5.94 -2.87 10.64
CA ARG A 168 -7.18 -2.16 10.32
C ARG A 168 -6.97 -1.01 9.35
N MET A 169 -5.87 -0.26 9.48
CA MET A 169 -5.48 0.78 8.52
C MET A 169 -5.27 0.18 7.13
N MET A 170 -4.58 -0.96 7.05
CA MET A 170 -4.37 -1.69 5.80
C MET A 170 -5.68 -2.15 5.16
N GLU A 171 -6.59 -2.76 5.91
CA GLU A 171 -7.91 -3.19 5.42
C GLU A 171 -8.72 -2.03 4.82
N ILE A 172 -8.68 -0.86 5.46
CA ILE A 172 -9.39 0.34 4.98
C ILE A 172 -8.78 0.81 3.66
N SER A 173 -7.45 0.87 3.57
CA SER A 173 -6.73 1.37 2.41
C SER A 173 -6.75 0.41 1.23
N LEU A 174 -6.52 -0.87 1.49
CA LEU A 174 -6.44 -1.90 0.46
C LEU A 174 -7.81 -2.40 0.03
N GLY A 175 -8.80 -2.40 0.94
CA GLY A 175 -10.14 -2.95 0.67
C GLY A 175 -10.14 -4.47 0.50
N THR A 176 -9.09 -5.16 0.94
CA THR A 176 -8.93 -6.62 0.89
C THR A 176 -8.30 -7.13 2.17
N ASP A 177 -8.56 -8.40 2.49
CA ASP A 177 -7.94 -9.17 3.57
C ASP A 177 -7.05 -10.31 3.03
N ASP A 178 -6.67 -10.25 1.75
CA ASP A 178 -5.77 -11.25 1.13
C ASP A 178 -4.40 -11.20 1.80
N GLU A 179 -3.99 -12.34 2.40
CA GLU A 179 -2.79 -12.45 3.23
C GLU A 179 -1.51 -12.08 2.46
N PHE A 180 -1.41 -12.46 1.19
CA PHE A 180 -0.23 -12.12 0.38
C PHE A 180 -0.14 -10.60 0.14
N ILE A 181 -1.27 -9.95 -0.20
CA ILE A 181 -1.31 -8.50 -0.43
C ILE A 181 -1.01 -7.76 0.88
N MET A 182 -1.62 -8.18 1.99
CA MET A 182 -1.39 -7.60 3.31
C MET A 182 0.09 -7.69 3.73
N ASP A 183 0.74 -8.83 3.51
CA ASP A 183 2.17 -9.00 3.84
C ASP A 183 3.07 -8.10 2.99
N GLU A 184 2.82 -7.97 1.68
CA GLU A 184 3.62 -7.14 0.78
C GLU A 184 3.55 -5.64 1.12
N PHE A 185 2.42 -5.17 1.65
CA PHE A 185 2.25 -3.77 2.02
C PHE A 185 2.49 -3.46 3.50
N ARG A 186 2.69 -4.45 4.36
CA ARG A 186 2.82 -4.26 5.81
C ARG A 186 3.87 -3.23 6.18
N HIS A 187 5.07 -3.31 5.62
CA HIS A 187 6.15 -2.37 5.94
C HIS A 187 5.80 -0.93 5.55
N HIS A 188 5.11 -0.74 4.43
CA HIS A 188 4.63 0.59 4.02
C HIS A 188 3.66 1.16 5.06
N PHE A 189 2.68 0.37 5.49
CA PHE A 189 1.68 0.81 6.46
C PHE A 189 2.22 0.95 7.89
N GLU A 190 3.26 0.24 8.28
CA GLU A 190 4.00 0.50 9.52
C GLU A 190 4.57 1.92 9.53
N ASN A 191 5.19 2.37 8.43
CA ASN A 191 5.71 3.73 8.28
C ASN A 191 4.59 4.78 8.21
N GLU A 192 3.45 4.45 7.58
CA GLU A 192 2.27 5.33 7.53
C GLU A 192 1.65 5.49 8.91
N PHE A 193 1.60 4.41 9.68
CA PHE A 193 1.09 4.41 11.05
C PHE A 193 1.97 5.22 12.00
N GLU A 194 3.30 5.19 11.86
CA GLU A 194 4.20 6.06 12.62
C GLU A 194 3.88 7.55 12.39
N ARG A 195 3.57 7.96 11.17
CA ARG A 195 3.16 9.33 10.87
C ARG A 195 1.81 9.69 11.49
N TYR A 196 0.89 8.73 11.54
CA TYR A 196 -0.38 8.90 12.21
C TYR A 196 -0.18 9.06 13.73
N GLU A 197 0.66 8.22 14.37
CA GLU A 197 1.00 8.32 15.81
C GLU A 197 1.60 9.72 16.14
N GLU A 198 2.54 10.21 15.33
CA GLU A 198 3.11 11.57 15.47
C GLU A 198 2.02 12.65 15.38
N TRP A 199 1.08 12.50 14.46
CA TRP A 199 -0.03 13.44 14.32
C TRP A 199 -0.95 13.41 15.56
N VAL A 200 -1.28 12.24 16.11
CA VAL A 200 -2.11 12.09 17.32
C VAL A 200 -1.44 12.81 18.50
N GLU A 201 -0.14 12.59 18.72
CA GLU A 201 0.61 13.27 19.80
C GLU A 201 0.60 14.79 19.64
N ASP A 202 0.80 15.31 18.44
CA ASP A 202 0.75 16.74 18.14
C ASP A 202 -0.65 17.31 18.32
N TYR A 203 -1.68 16.60 17.87
CA TYR A 203 -3.08 17.01 17.97
C TYR A 203 -3.54 17.09 19.42
N ASP A 204 -3.24 16.08 20.24
CA ASP A 204 -3.54 16.06 21.67
C ASP A 204 -2.82 17.20 22.40
N SER A 205 -1.55 17.45 22.07
CA SER A 205 -0.79 18.57 22.64
C SER A 205 -1.42 19.93 22.33
N VAL A 206 -1.98 20.11 21.14
CA VAL A 206 -2.70 21.32 20.72
C VAL A 206 -4.03 21.48 21.45
N ILE A 207 -4.76 20.36 21.62
CA ILE A 207 -6.04 20.36 22.37
C ILE A 207 -5.79 20.68 23.83
N ASP A 208 -4.79 20.08 24.46
CA ASP A 208 -4.43 20.33 25.84
C ASP A 208 -4.05 21.78 26.07
N ARG A 209 -3.19 22.35 25.20
CA ARG A 209 -2.84 23.79 25.25
C ARG A 209 -4.05 24.70 25.08
N LYS A 210 -5.00 24.36 24.17
CA LYS A 210 -6.24 25.12 24.02
C LYS A 210 -7.11 25.04 25.26
N SER A 211 -7.24 23.86 25.87
CA SER A 211 -8.01 23.64 27.09
C SER A 211 -7.42 24.41 28.29
N GLU A 212 -6.09 24.35 28.48
CA GLU A 212 -5.39 25.10 29.51
C GLU A 212 -5.52 26.61 29.30
N ASN A 213 -5.35 27.08 28.06
CA ASN A 213 -5.54 28.48 27.70
C ASN A 213 -6.95 28.98 28.08
N LEU A 214 -7.98 28.17 27.76
CA LEU A 214 -9.36 28.52 28.17
C LEU A 214 -9.55 28.56 29.66
N LYS A 215 -8.98 27.58 30.44
CA LYS A 215 -9.02 27.56 31.90
C LYS A 215 -8.34 28.79 32.47
N MET A 216 -7.16 29.17 31.96
CA MET A 216 -6.46 30.39 32.40
C MET A 216 -7.25 31.65 32.11
N LYS A 217 -7.81 31.76 30.87
CA LYS A 217 -8.68 32.91 30.51
C LYS A 217 -9.86 33.07 31.46
N ASN A 218 -10.53 31.98 31.81
CA ASN A 218 -11.64 32.00 32.73
C ASN A 218 -11.21 32.47 34.14
N LYS A 219 -10.09 31.98 34.66
CA LYS A 219 -9.58 32.44 35.98
C LYS A 219 -9.23 33.93 35.99
N VAL A 220 -8.58 34.42 34.91
CA VAL A 220 -8.26 35.85 34.78
C VAL A 220 -9.54 36.67 34.69
N MET A 221 -10.57 36.20 34.01
CA MET A 221 -11.86 36.87 33.91
C MET A 221 -12.56 36.96 35.28
N GLU A 222 -12.61 35.85 36.03
CA GLU A 222 -13.19 35.83 37.37
C GLU A 222 -12.49 36.83 38.33
N TRP A 223 -11.15 36.86 38.28
CA TRP A 223 -10.37 37.80 39.06
C TRP A 223 -10.65 39.26 38.69
N LEU A 224 -10.76 39.58 37.43
CA LEU A 224 -11.08 40.91 36.93
C LEU A 224 -12.52 41.35 37.29
N GLU A 225 -13.47 40.42 37.35
CA GLU A 225 -14.83 40.68 37.79
C GLU A 225 -14.88 41.03 39.29
N ASP A 226 -14.11 40.32 40.12
CA ASP A 226 -13.97 40.62 41.54
C ASP A 226 -13.36 42.02 41.76
N ASP A 227 -12.36 42.40 40.96
CA ASP A 227 -11.68 43.68 41.05
C ASP A 227 -12.61 44.87 40.66
N ILE A 228 -13.50 44.66 39.68
CA ILE A 228 -14.55 45.63 39.36
C ILE A 228 -15.56 45.76 40.48
N GLN A 229 -16.04 44.65 41.03
CA GLN A 229 -17.03 44.65 42.12
C GLN A 229 -16.52 45.37 43.35
N ASN A 230 -15.21 45.29 43.61
CA ASN A 230 -14.54 45.98 44.71
C ASN A 230 -14.15 47.43 44.39
N ASN A 231 -14.55 47.99 43.22
CA ASN A 231 -14.21 49.35 42.75
C ASN A 231 -12.70 49.62 42.57
N ASN A 232 -11.88 48.58 42.46
CA ASN A 232 -10.42 48.70 42.27
C ASN A 232 -10.05 49.00 40.79
N MET A 233 -10.92 48.66 39.86
CA MET A 233 -10.70 48.83 38.43
C MET A 233 -11.82 49.62 37.76
N LYS A 234 -11.46 50.47 36.77
CA LYS A 234 -12.45 51.19 35.95
C LYS A 234 -13.00 50.27 34.85
N GLU A 235 -14.30 50.29 34.65
CA GLU A 235 -14.99 49.45 33.64
C GLU A 235 -14.40 49.52 32.25
N ASN A 236 -13.89 50.67 31.78
CA ASN A 236 -13.25 50.81 30.47
C ASN A 236 -11.91 50.08 30.36
N ILE A 237 -11.18 49.90 31.47
CA ILE A 237 -9.91 49.14 31.54
C ILE A 237 -10.24 47.65 31.50
N TYR A 238 -11.21 47.22 32.28
CA TYR A 238 -11.74 45.85 32.25
C TYR A 238 -12.13 45.40 30.83
N LEU A 239 -12.96 46.17 30.14
CA LEU A 239 -13.38 45.85 28.78
C LEU A 239 -12.21 45.72 27.78
N LYS A 240 -11.16 46.52 27.94
CA LYS A 240 -9.93 46.39 27.12
C LYS A 240 -9.18 45.11 27.37
N ILE A 241 -9.02 44.75 28.65
CA ILE A 241 -8.31 43.51 29.03
C ILE A 241 -9.12 42.30 28.54
N CYS A 242 -10.42 42.27 28.78
CA CYS A 242 -11.28 41.17 28.32
C CYS A 242 -11.24 40.99 26.79
N ASN A 243 -11.23 42.09 26.03
CA ASN A 243 -11.12 42.02 24.58
C ASN A 243 -9.71 41.57 24.11
N GLY A 244 -8.67 41.88 24.87
CA GLY A 244 -7.33 41.38 24.66
C GLY A 244 -7.24 39.89 24.90
N LEU A 245 -7.75 39.40 26.01
CA LEU A 245 -7.75 37.98 26.38
C LEU A 245 -8.51 37.09 25.38
N LYS A 246 -9.62 37.55 24.84
CA LYS A 246 -10.38 36.82 23.83
C LYS A 246 -9.55 36.51 22.58
N LYS A 247 -8.55 37.34 22.26
CA LYS A 247 -7.70 37.23 21.07
C LYS A 247 -6.30 36.66 21.37
N SER A 248 -5.95 36.51 22.65
CA SER A 248 -4.63 36.03 23.05
C SER A 248 -4.44 34.53 22.77
N ASN A 249 -3.22 34.14 22.41
CA ASN A 249 -2.79 32.75 22.32
C ASN A 249 -2.46 32.21 23.73
N TYR A 250 -1.98 30.96 23.78
CA TYR A 250 -1.61 30.29 25.03
C TYR A 250 -0.51 31.04 25.82
N GLU A 251 0.58 31.41 25.16
CA GLU A 251 1.75 32.03 25.76
C GLU A 251 1.40 33.43 26.36
N ASP A 252 0.68 34.23 25.58
CA ASP A 252 0.23 35.53 26.03
C ASP A 252 -0.71 35.45 27.26
N THR A 253 -1.59 34.45 27.26
CA THR A 253 -2.52 34.23 28.37
C THR A 253 -1.80 33.72 29.60
N LYS A 254 -0.83 32.84 29.44
CA LYS A 254 0.00 32.29 30.52
C LYS A 254 0.80 33.38 31.17
N GLN A 255 1.44 34.28 30.43
CA GLN A 255 2.18 35.41 30.97
C GLN A 255 1.28 36.29 31.87
N VAL A 256 0.10 36.66 31.38
CA VAL A 256 -0.87 37.47 32.16
C VAL A 256 -1.31 36.75 33.40
N HIS A 257 -1.60 35.46 33.33
CA HIS A 257 -2.01 34.64 34.47
C HIS A 257 -0.90 34.59 35.54
N ASP A 258 0.33 34.34 35.16
CA ASP A 258 1.48 34.21 36.04
C ASP A 258 1.78 35.56 36.77
N GLU A 259 1.70 36.70 36.03
CA GLU A 259 1.84 38.06 36.60
C GLU A 259 0.72 38.42 37.61
N MET A 260 -0.43 37.74 37.57
CA MET A 260 -1.55 37.97 38.51
C MET A 260 -1.50 37.09 39.72
N VAL A 261 -0.75 35.98 39.69
CA VAL A 261 -0.62 35.02 40.81
C VAL A 261 0.57 35.38 41.71
N GLU A 262 1.58 36.12 41.21
CA GLU A 262 2.68 36.69 41.96
C GLU A 262 2.23 37.92 42.77
#